data_023a8d3766582b059733977b352a6e26
#
_entry.id   023a8d3766582b059733977b352a6e26
#
_cell.length_a   1.000
_cell.length_b   1.000
_cell.length_c   1.000
_cell.angle_alpha   90.00
_cell.angle_beta   90.00
_cell.angle_gamma   90.00
#
_symmetry.space_group_name_H-M   'P 1'
#
loop_
_entity.id
_entity.type
_entity.pdbx_description
1 polymer ?
#
loop_
_entity_poly.entity_id
_entity_poly.type
_entity_poly.pdbx_seq_one_letter_code
_entity_poly.pdbx_strand_id
1 'polypeptide(L)'
;MFIALRDLWRSKLRFGLLAGAVGLLIFLLLFLNTLSSTLLGSFIGAIENNSSEVLVYEDTARRNLQASRLDPSVVGDVAAVPGVAAAAPIGELTLTVDLAGSLTDLSLWGVDLEGPGRPEPIVEGRGPGPGEVVVDESSVDEGFVIGETVTLVPSGTELTIVGYVEDLRYAVVPTAYIGFDEWVAIFEIEFPGTPMVPLSLVGVEPEPGENPADLGDRITSAVAGVEGLDRAAAAAAAPGVASISQSFALIVGITFAVVVLVVGFFFLILTIQKLRSFTTLRAIGAGTGYLASSLIVQIVVLVLLGSMLATAGLWVATLGSSASFPLTVDATLVAVVTVAVLVFSILAGLLSIRRITKVEPAEAARGIN
;
A
#
# COMPACT_ATOMS: atom_id res chain seq x y z
N MET A 1 21.94 -33.76 2.22
CA MET A 1 21.46 -33.00 1.04
C MET A 1 21.00 -33.90 -0.11
N PHE A 2 21.82 -34.86 -0.57
CA PHE A 2 21.52 -35.70 -1.73
C PHE A 2 20.23 -36.54 -1.60
N ILE A 3 19.92 -37.07 -0.40
CA ILE A 3 18.72 -37.87 -0.15
C ILE A 3 17.45 -37.01 -0.19
N ALA A 4 17.48 -35.81 0.32
CA ALA A 4 16.31 -34.88 0.30
C ALA A 4 15.91 -34.50 -1.14
N LEU A 5 16.87 -34.19 -2.00
CA LEU A 5 16.63 -33.90 -3.41
C LEU A 5 16.12 -35.13 -4.20
N ARG A 6 16.66 -36.29 -3.91
CA ARG A 6 16.25 -37.55 -4.59
C ARG A 6 14.84 -37.98 -4.21
N ASP A 7 14.42 -37.70 -2.98
CA ASP A 7 13.05 -37.92 -2.51
C ASP A 7 12.04 -36.97 -3.19
N LEU A 8 12.42 -35.70 -3.39
CA LEU A 8 11.65 -34.72 -4.17
C LEU A 8 11.40 -35.21 -5.60
N TRP A 9 12.42 -35.78 -6.25
CA TRP A 9 12.33 -36.28 -7.61
C TRP A 9 11.51 -37.58 -7.74
N ARG A 10 11.47 -38.43 -6.71
CA ARG A 10 10.68 -39.68 -6.71
C ARG A 10 9.18 -39.43 -6.47
N SER A 11 8.79 -38.34 -5.83
CA SER A 11 7.41 -38.02 -5.50
C SER A 11 6.94 -36.68 -6.12
N LYS A 12 7.31 -36.43 -7.38
CA LYS A 12 7.08 -35.16 -8.12
C LYS A 12 5.65 -34.63 -8.03
N LEU A 13 4.64 -35.52 -8.22
CA LEU A 13 3.23 -35.12 -8.18
C LEU A 13 2.83 -34.63 -6.79
N ARG A 14 3.27 -35.30 -5.75
CA ARG A 14 2.94 -34.95 -4.37
C ARG A 14 3.59 -33.65 -3.93
N PHE A 15 4.88 -33.47 -4.24
CA PHE A 15 5.60 -32.23 -3.98
C PHE A 15 5.08 -31.06 -4.83
N GLY A 16 4.72 -31.31 -6.09
CA GLY A 16 4.13 -30.33 -6.98
C GLY A 16 2.77 -29.82 -6.47
N LEU A 17 1.90 -30.72 -6.03
CA LEU A 17 0.61 -30.36 -5.43
C LEU A 17 0.78 -29.52 -4.17
N LEU A 18 1.80 -29.83 -3.37
CA LEU A 18 2.08 -29.10 -2.14
C LEU A 18 2.71 -27.73 -2.40
N ALA A 19 3.67 -27.67 -3.32
CA ALA A 19 4.24 -26.40 -3.76
C ALA A 19 3.14 -25.52 -4.36
N GLY A 20 2.20 -26.09 -5.10
CA GLY A 20 1.01 -25.38 -5.60
C GLY A 20 0.11 -24.87 -4.49
N ALA A 21 -0.19 -25.70 -3.48
CA ALA A 21 -1.01 -25.29 -2.34
C ALA A 21 -0.34 -24.18 -1.51
N VAL A 22 0.95 -24.34 -1.19
CA VAL A 22 1.73 -23.32 -0.48
C VAL A 22 1.87 -22.07 -1.34
N GLY A 23 2.11 -22.23 -2.65
CA GLY A 23 2.17 -21.12 -3.60
C GLY A 23 0.86 -20.32 -3.68
N LEU A 24 -0.28 -21.01 -3.69
CA LEU A 24 -1.58 -20.33 -3.68
C LEU A 24 -1.80 -19.53 -2.38
N LEU A 25 -1.38 -20.08 -1.24
CA LEU A 25 -1.51 -19.37 0.03
C LEU A 25 -0.56 -18.16 0.12
N ILE A 26 0.68 -18.29 -0.37
CA ILE A 26 1.62 -17.16 -0.45
C ILE A 26 1.11 -16.12 -1.47
N PHE A 27 0.56 -16.57 -2.60
CA PHE A 27 -0.08 -15.68 -3.57
C PHE A 27 -1.21 -14.87 -2.92
N LEU A 28 -2.09 -15.52 -2.16
CA LEU A 28 -3.16 -14.83 -1.45
C LEU A 28 -2.62 -13.78 -0.47
N LEU A 29 -1.53 -14.09 0.24
CA LEU A 29 -0.85 -13.16 1.13
C LEU A 29 -0.31 -11.93 0.39
N LEU A 30 0.42 -12.16 -0.70
CA LEU A 30 0.98 -11.10 -1.55
C LEU A 30 -0.14 -10.27 -2.16
N PHE A 31 -1.15 -10.91 -2.71
CA PHE A 31 -2.30 -10.26 -3.34
C PHE A 31 -3.06 -9.37 -2.35
N LEU A 32 -3.33 -9.84 -1.12
CA LEU A 32 -4.00 -9.04 -0.10
C LEU A 32 -3.17 -7.84 0.36
N ASN A 33 -1.84 -7.98 0.44
CA ASN A 33 -0.97 -6.85 0.75
C ASN A 33 -0.97 -5.82 -0.38
N THR A 34 -0.82 -6.26 -1.64
CA THR A 34 -0.87 -5.37 -2.80
C THR A 34 -2.23 -4.69 -2.92
N LEU A 35 -3.34 -5.42 -2.72
CA LEU A 35 -4.69 -4.88 -2.70
C LEU A 35 -4.84 -3.80 -1.62
N SER A 36 -4.30 -4.04 -0.42
CA SER A 36 -4.33 -3.07 0.68
C SER A 36 -3.56 -1.80 0.34
N SER A 37 -2.35 -1.91 -0.20
CA SER A 37 -1.54 -0.73 -0.57
C SER A 37 -2.19 0.06 -1.71
N THR A 38 -2.70 -0.61 -2.74
CA THR A 38 -3.40 0.04 -3.85
C THR A 38 -4.66 0.78 -3.38
N LEU A 39 -5.46 0.15 -2.51
CA LEU A 39 -6.66 0.80 -1.98
C LEU A 39 -6.32 2.02 -1.12
N LEU A 40 -5.32 1.91 -0.24
CA LEU A 40 -4.86 3.04 0.57
C LEU A 40 -4.28 4.14 -0.32
N GLY A 41 -3.44 3.83 -1.29
CA GLY A 41 -2.90 4.80 -2.25
C GLY A 41 -4.02 5.52 -3.01
N SER A 42 -5.04 4.80 -3.49
CA SER A 42 -6.19 5.42 -4.14
C SER A 42 -7.03 6.29 -3.20
N PHE A 43 -6.97 6.04 -1.89
CA PHE A 43 -7.73 6.79 -0.90
C PHE A 43 -7.02 8.06 -0.42
N ILE A 44 -5.70 8.01 -0.22
CA ILE A 44 -4.91 9.08 0.39
C ILE A 44 -3.63 9.43 -0.38
N GLY A 45 -3.46 8.95 -1.60
CA GLY A 45 -2.24 9.18 -2.39
C GLY A 45 -1.87 10.65 -2.51
N ALA A 46 -2.86 11.52 -2.75
CA ALA A 46 -2.67 12.97 -2.81
C ALA A 46 -2.17 13.60 -1.49
N ILE A 47 -2.35 12.93 -0.35
CA ILE A 47 -1.81 13.34 0.94
C ILE A 47 -0.43 12.69 1.16
N GLU A 48 -0.33 11.38 0.96
CA GLU A 48 0.87 10.58 1.23
C GLU A 48 2.04 10.96 0.32
N ASN A 49 1.76 11.28 -0.94
CA ASN A 49 2.76 11.65 -1.96
C ASN A 49 2.77 13.14 -2.27
N ASN A 50 2.11 13.99 -1.44
CA ASN A 50 2.13 15.43 -1.61
C ASN A 50 3.58 15.96 -1.61
N SER A 51 3.88 16.93 -2.44
CA SER A 51 5.23 17.55 -2.47
C SER A 51 5.53 18.37 -1.22
N SER A 52 4.51 18.82 -0.46
CA SER A 52 4.69 19.45 0.85
C SER A 52 5.15 18.42 1.87
N GLU A 53 6.13 18.75 2.71
CA GLU A 53 6.58 17.86 3.79
C GLU A 53 5.75 17.99 5.07
N VAL A 54 5.08 19.16 5.26
CA VAL A 54 4.13 19.39 6.33
C VAL A 54 2.81 19.89 5.74
N LEU A 55 1.70 19.36 6.26
CA LEU A 55 0.34 19.72 5.88
C LEU A 55 -0.38 20.31 7.10
N VAL A 56 -0.97 21.50 6.92
CA VAL A 56 -1.63 22.22 8.00
C VAL A 56 -3.13 22.21 7.76
N TYR A 57 -3.87 21.67 8.73
CA TYR A 57 -5.33 21.55 8.74
C TYR A 57 -5.94 22.55 9.70
N GLU A 58 -7.23 22.83 9.56
CA GLU A 58 -8.03 23.41 10.63
C GLU A 58 -8.13 22.39 11.79
N ASP A 59 -7.90 22.83 13.02
CA ASP A 59 -7.87 21.96 14.22
C ASP A 59 -9.21 21.26 14.48
N THR A 60 -10.34 21.95 14.21
CA THR A 60 -11.70 21.41 14.39
C THR A 60 -12.10 20.42 13.31
N ALA A 61 -11.45 20.40 12.16
CA ALA A 61 -11.69 19.48 11.06
C ALA A 61 -11.31 18.03 11.36
N ARG A 62 -10.59 17.78 12.46
CA ARG A 62 -10.14 16.45 12.86
C ARG A 62 -9.39 15.72 11.73
N ARG A 63 -8.52 16.45 11.06
CA ARG A 63 -7.68 15.92 9.96
C ARG A 63 -8.48 15.43 8.74
N ASN A 64 -9.73 15.87 8.63
CA ASN A 64 -10.56 15.63 7.46
C ASN A 64 -10.38 16.78 6.48
N LEU A 65 -9.70 16.52 5.36
CA LEU A 65 -9.40 17.50 4.33
C LEU A 65 -10.66 18.19 3.80
N GLN A 66 -11.72 17.44 3.55
CA GLN A 66 -12.99 17.99 3.03
C GLN A 66 -13.77 18.81 4.07
N ALA A 67 -13.50 18.64 5.36
CA ALA A 67 -14.10 19.41 6.44
C ALA A 67 -13.27 20.63 6.87
N SER A 68 -11.99 20.66 6.51
CA SER A 68 -11.07 21.75 6.83
C SER A 68 -11.44 23.01 6.06
N ARG A 69 -11.52 24.14 6.76
CA ARG A 69 -11.95 25.44 6.23
C ARG A 69 -11.08 26.55 6.82
N LEU A 70 -9.85 26.65 6.32
CA LEU A 70 -8.89 27.64 6.76
C LEU A 70 -9.14 29.01 6.09
N ASP A 71 -8.97 30.08 6.85
CA ASP A 71 -8.93 31.44 6.31
C ASP A 71 -7.65 31.59 5.46
N PRO A 72 -7.72 32.20 4.26
CA PRO A 72 -6.55 32.42 3.41
C PRO A 72 -5.40 33.18 4.09
N SER A 73 -5.70 34.05 5.10
CA SER A 73 -4.65 34.74 5.86
C SER A 73 -3.72 33.81 6.65
N VAL A 74 -4.18 32.61 6.98
CA VAL A 74 -3.39 31.60 7.69
C VAL A 74 -2.10 31.22 6.96
N VAL A 75 -2.09 31.31 5.62
CA VAL A 75 -0.88 31.04 4.82
C VAL A 75 0.26 31.97 5.25
N GLY A 76 -0.04 33.25 5.45
CA GLY A 76 0.94 34.25 5.91
C GLY A 76 1.40 34.02 7.35
N ASP A 77 0.48 33.63 8.23
CA ASP A 77 0.80 33.29 9.63
C ASP A 77 1.69 32.05 9.73
N VAL A 78 1.41 31.03 8.93
CA VAL A 78 2.23 29.80 8.83
C VAL A 78 3.59 30.11 8.24
N ALA A 79 3.67 30.90 7.17
CA ALA A 79 4.93 31.29 6.53
C ALA A 79 5.85 32.12 7.48
N ALA A 80 5.28 32.78 8.49
CA ALA A 80 6.05 33.54 9.48
C ALA A 80 6.66 32.66 10.60
N VAL A 81 6.32 31.37 10.67
CA VAL A 81 6.84 30.47 11.70
C VAL A 81 8.31 30.12 11.41
N PRO A 82 9.23 30.25 12.39
CA PRO A 82 10.63 29.90 12.19
C PRO A 82 10.81 28.43 11.75
N GLY A 83 11.59 28.21 10.70
CA GLY A 83 11.82 26.89 10.10
C GLY A 83 10.95 26.59 8.90
N VAL A 84 10.04 27.49 8.51
CA VAL A 84 9.27 27.41 7.27
C VAL A 84 10.04 28.08 6.15
N ALA A 85 10.40 27.33 5.12
CA ALA A 85 11.04 27.86 3.90
C ALA A 85 9.99 28.44 2.93
N ALA A 86 8.87 27.72 2.76
CA ALA A 86 7.74 28.16 1.94
C ALA A 86 6.42 27.61 2.48
N ALA A 87 5.34 28.36 2.31
CA ALA A 87 3.97 27.94 2.59
C ALA A 87 3.06 28.35 1.44
N ALA A 88 2.19 27.46 1.00
CA ALA A 88 1.28 27.67 -0.11
C ALA A 88 -0.13 27.16 0.20
N PRO A 89 -1.17 27.81 -0.34
CA PRO A 89 -2.55 27.37 -0.18
C PRO A 89 -2.83 26.12 -0.99
N ILE A 90 -3.64 25.21 -0.44
CA ILE A 90 -4.17 24.05 -1.14
C ILE A 90 -5.69 24.04 -0.96
N GLY A 91 -6.42 24.03 -2.08
CA GLY A 91 -7.86 23.86 -2.13
C GLY A 91 -8.23 22.49 -2.66
N GLU A 92 -9.30 21.88 -2.15
CA GLU A 92 -9.89 20.66 -2.69
C GLU A 92 -11.39 20.83 -2.83
N LEU A 93 -11.91 20.42 -3.97
CA LEU A 93 -13.33 20.34 -4.27
C LEU A 93 -13.64 19.03 -4.98
N THR A 94 -14.63 18.31 -4.48
CA THR A 94 -15.22 17.20 -5.26
C THR A 94 -16.40 17.75 -6.06
N LEU A 95 -16.31 17.64 -7.37
CA LEU A 95 -17.28 18.18 -8.34
C LEU A 95 -17.75 17.07 -9.28
N THR A 96 -18.98 17.19 -9.78
CA THR A 96 -19.45 16.34 -10.88
C THR A 96 -18.99 16.92 -12.21
N VAL A 97 -18.46 16.10 -13.08
CA VAL A 97 -17.98 16.48 -14.41
C VAL A 97 -18.65 15.65 -15.49
N ASP A 98 -18.82 16.25 -16.67
CA ASP A 98 -19.17 15.56 -17.90
C ASP A 98 -17.89 15.27 -18.68
N LEU A 99 -17.64 13.99 -18.91
CA LEU A 99 -16.54 13.49 -19.72
C LEU A 99 -17.14 12.72 -20.91
N ALA A 100 -17.12 13.34 -22.09
CA ALA A 100 -17.66 12.76 -23.32
C ALA A 100 -19.13 12.27 -23.22
N GLY A 101 -19.98 12.95 -22.46
CA GLY A 101 -21.40 12.62 -22.25
C GLY A 101 -21.65 11.66 -21.07
N SER A 102 -20.64 11.34 -20.28
CA SER A 102 -20.75 10.52 -19.07
C SER A 102 -20.47 11.37 -17.83
N LEU A 103 -21.40 11.40 -16.88
CA LEU A 103 -21.21 12.09 -15.61
C LEU A 103 -20.40 11.23 -14.64
N THR A 104 -19.37 11.82 -14.07
CA THR A 104 -18.54 11.20 -13.03
C THR A 104 -18.11 12.25 -11.99
N ASP A 105 -17.65 11.80 -10.82
CA ASP A 105 -17.10 12.70 -9.83
C ASP A 105 -15.60 12.90 -10.08
N LEU A 106 -15.12 14.10 -9.79
CA LEU A 106 -13.71 14.51 -9.90
C LEU A 106 -13.31 15.28 -8.63
N SER A 107 -12.21 14.88 -8.01
CA SER A 107 -11.55 15.67 -6.97
C SER A 107 -10.61 16.67 -7.64
N LEU A 108 -10.94 17.97 -7.58
CA LEU A 108 -10.17 19.05 -8.18
C LEU A 108 -9.33 19.75 -7.11
N TRP A 109 -8.02 19.66 -7.24
CA TRP A 109 -7.06 20.27 -6.34
C TRP A 109 -6.48 21.55 -6.94
N GLY A 110 -6.65 22.66 -6.23
CA GLY A 110 -6.03 23.94 -6.54
C GLY A 110 -4.74 24.10 -5.73
N VAL A 111 -3.62 24.24 -6.40
CA VAL A 111 -2.29 24.27 -5.78
C VAL A 111 -1.41 25.35 -6.38
N ASP A 112 -0.40 25.79 -5.62
CA ASP A 112 0.68 26.57 -6.19
C ASP A 112 1.56 25.64 -7.07
N LEU A 113 1.62 25.93 -8.37
CA LEU A 113 2.31 25.10 -9.34
C LEU A 113 3.84 25.15 -9.22
N GLU A 114 4.39 26.12 -8.49
CA GLU A 114 5.83 26.30 -8.26
C GLU A 114 6.21 26.07 -6.79
N GLY A 115 5.22 26.06 -5.88
CA GLY A 115 5.40 25.96 -4.44
C GLY A 115 5.12 24.60 -3.84
N PRO A 116 5.01 24.54 -2.49
CA PRO A 116 4.57 23.35 -1.78
C PRO A 116 3.17 22.92 -2.23
N GLY A 117 2.99 21.61 -2.43
CA GLY A 117 1.72 21.02 -2.90
C GLY A 117 1.63 20.87 -4.42
N ARG A 118 2.64 21.30 -5.20
CA ARG A 118 2.66 21.11 -6.65
C ARG A 118 2.53 19.66 -7.04
N PRO A 119 1.84 19.36 -8.17
CA PRO A 119 1.64 18.00 -8.64
C PRO A 119 2.93 17.46 -9.30
N GLU A 120 3.62 16.56 -8.66
CA GLU A 120 4.85 15.93 -9.15
C GLU A 120 5.04 14.49 -8.65
N PRO A 121 5.69 13.60 -9.42
CA PRO A 121 6.23 13.86 -10.75
C PRO A 121 5.16 13.88 -11.86
N ILE A 122 5.38 14.69 -12.89
CA ILE A 122 4.63 14.58 -14.14
C ILE A 122 5.27 13.46 -14.95
N VAL A 123 4.51 12.39 -15.20
CA VAL A 123 5.00 11.18 -15.87
C VAL A 123 4.77 11.18 -17.39
N GLU A 124 3.74 11.92 -17.84
CA GLU A 124 3.45 12.11 -19.26
C GLU A 124 2.84 13.50 -19.49
N GLY A 125 3.10 14.09 -20.67
CA GLY A 125 2.59 15.42 -21.01
C GLY A 125 3.38 16.56 -20.39
N ARG A 126 2.70 17.55 -19.83
CA ARG A 126 3.28 18.76 -19.20
C ARG A 126 2.43 19.26 -18.03
N GLY A 127 2.99 20.17 -17.25
CA GLY A 127 2.25 20.89 -16.19
C GLY A 127 1.09 21.72 -16.75
N PRO A 128 0.06 21.99 -15.91
CA PRO A 128 -1.14 22.70 -16.32
C PRO A 128 -0.84 24.19 -16.46
N GLY A 129 -1.44 24.81 -17.49
CA GLY A 129 -1.58 26.25 -17.65
C GLY A 129 -3.03 26.69 -17.42
N PRO A 130 -3.39 27.95 -17.71
CA PRO A 130 -4.76 28.41 -17.61
C PRO A 130 -5.74 27.59 -18.48
N GLY A 131 -6.85 27.13 -17.92
CA GLY A 131 -7.83 26.26 -18.59
C GLY A 131 -7.37 24.81 -18.73
N GLU A 132 -6.29 24.42 -18.06
CA GLU A 132 -5.69 23.11 -18.21
C GLU A 132 -5.53 22.39 -16.87
N VAL A 133 -5.60 21.06 -16.91
CA VAL A 133 -5.42 20.21 -15.73
C VAL A 133 -4.41 19.09 -16.01
N VAL A 134 -3.72 18.67 -14.98
CA VAL A 134 -3.07 17.36 -14.95
C VAL A 134 -3.89 16.43 -14.09
N VAL A 135 -3.99 15.15 -14.48
CA VAL A 135 -4.79 14.17 -13.75
C VAL A 135 -3.89 13.03 -13.26
N ASP A 136 -4.32 12.36 -12.22
CA ASP A 136 -3.66 11.13 -11.77
C ASP A 136 -3.78 10.05 -12.85
N GLU A 137 -2.67 9.40 -13.21
CA GLU A 137 -2.59 8.43 -14.32
C GLU A 137 -3.54 7.25 -14.16
N SER A 138 -3.92 6.91 -12.92
CA SER A 138 -4.89 5.86 -12.66
C SER A 138 -6.29 6.17 -13.20
N SER A 139 -6.56 7.41 -13.61
CA SER A 139 -7.83 7.86 -14.15
C SER A 139 -7.97 7.65 -15.68
N VAL A 140 -6.89 7.20 -16.35
CA VAL A 140 -6.88 6.99 -17.83
C VAL A 140 -7.95 5.99 -18.27
N ASP A 141 -8.10 4.87 -17.56
CA ASP A 141 -9.11 3.85 -17.87
C ASP A 141 -10.55 4.32 -17.63
N GLU A 142 -10.72 5.42 -16.91
CA GLU A 142 -12.01 6.07 -16.66
C GLU A 142 -12.32 7.12 -17.73
N GLY A 143 -11.44 7.28 -18.73
CA GLY A 143 -11.63 8.16 -19.89
C GLY A 143 -10.91 9.51 -19.78
N PHE A 144 -10.16 9.77 -18.73
CA PHE A 144 -9.38 11.01 -18.56
C PHE A 144 -8.10 10.94 -19.40
N VAL A 145 -8.21 11.20 -20.70
CA VAL A 145 -7.11 11.07 -21.65
C VAL A 145 -6.53 12.45 -22.01
N ILE A 146 -5.20 12.55 -22.16
CA ILE A 146 -4.54 13.81 -22.58
C ILE A 146 -5.13 14.28 -23.92
N GLY A 147 -5.50 15.55 -23.95
CA GLY A 147 -6.17 16.23 -25.09
C GLY A 147 -7.70 16.23 -25.02
N GLU A 148 -8.31 15.43 -24.15
CA GLU A 148 -9.76 15.49 -23.89
C GLU A 148 -10.11 16.66 -22.98
N THR A 149 -11.36 17.10 -23.09
CA THR A 149 -11.91 18.19 -22.28
C THR A 149 -12.89 17.65 -21.26
N VAL A 150 -12.74 18.07 -20.03
CA VAL A 150 -13.64 17.79 -18.91
C VAL A 150 -14.51 19.02 -18.68
N THR A 151 -15.83 18.86 -18.65
CA THR A 151 -16.76 19.97 -18.41
C THR A 151 -17.36 19.89 -17.02
N LEU A 152 -17.16 20.89 -16.18
CA LEU A 152 -17.71 20.98 -14.83
C LEU A 152 -19.23 21.17 -14.87
N VAL A 153 -19.96 20.47 -14.01
CA VAL A 153 -21.43 20.55 -13.94
C VAL A 153 -21.83 21.09 -12.56
N PRO A 154 -22.66 22.13 -12.47
CA PRO A 154 -23.49 22.73 -13.54
C PRO A 154 -22.87 23.94 -14.27
N SER A 155 -21.68 24.42 -13.90
CA SER A 155 -21.13 25.70 -14.42
C SER A 155 -20.86 25.69 -15.92
N GLY A 156 -20.55 24.54 -16.51
CA GLY A 156 -20.12 24.43 -17.89
C GLY A 156 -18.65 24.86 -18.11
N THR A 157 -17.86 25.05 -17.06
CA THR A 157 -16.44 25.35 -17.18
C THR A 157 -15.69 24.18 -17.81
N GLU A 158 -14.92 24.46 -18.85
CA GLU A 158 -14.15 23.45 -19.59
C GLU A 158 -12.69 23.48 -19.17
N LEU A 159 -12.13 22.30 -18.89
CA LEU A 159 -10.73 22.11 -18.54
C LEU A 159 -10.11 21.04 -19.45
N THR A 160 -8.96 21.35 -20.05
CA THR A 160 -8.26 20.42 -20.96
C THR A 160 -7.21 19.63 -20.20
N ILE A 161 -7.21 18.32 -20.38
CA ILE A 161 -6.20 17.43 -19.76
C ILE A 161 -4.91 17.54 -20.57
N VAL A 162 -3.79 17.91 -19.92
CA VAL A 162 -2.49 18.14 -20.59
C VAL A 162 -1.36 17.26 -20.09
N GLY A 163 -1.57 16.50 -19.03
CA GLY A 163 -0.54 15.60 -18.50
C GLY A 163 -1.06 14.70 -17.42
N TYR A 164 -0.21 13.74 -17.04
CA TYR A 164 -0.46 12.80 -15.96
C TYR A 164 0.57 12.96 -14.85
N VAL A 165 0.07 12.78 -13.61
CA VAL A 165 0.87 12.64 -12.39
C VAL A 165 0.69 11.25 -11.81
N GLU A 166 1.67 10.77 -11.05
CA GLU A 166 1.68 9.43 -10.48
C GLU A 166 1.34 9.46 -8.99
N ASP A 167 0.53 8.49 -8.54
CA ASP A 167 0.24 8.23 -7.12
C ASP A 167 -0.39 9.42 -6.35
N LEU A 168 -1.08 10.33 -7.03
CA LEU A 168 -1.72 11.50 -6.44
C LEU A 168 -3.26 11.42 -6.43
N ARG A 169 -3.81 10.20 -6.40
CA ARG A 169 -5.26 9.98 -6.31
C ARG A 169 -5.79 10.25 -4.91
N TYR A 170 -7.01 10.78 -4.81
CA TYR A 170 -7.69 11.07 -3.55
C TYR A 170 -9.11 10.51 -3.51
N ALA A 171 -9.54 10.00 -2.34
CA ALA A 171 -10.91 9.52 -2.05
C ALA A 171 -11.45 8.48 -3.05
N VAL A 172 -10.57 7.75 -3.74
CA VAL A 172 -10.91 6.71 -4.75
C VAL A 172 -11.64 7.27 -5.98
N VAL A 173 -11.65 8.57 -6.18
CA VAL A 173 -12.20 9.23 -7.37
C VAL A 173 -11.08 9.76 -8.26
N PRO A 174 -11.32 9.96 -9.57
CA PRO A 174 -10.40 10.69 -10.43
C PRO A 174 -9.95 11.98 -9.78
N THR A 175 -8.67 12.29 -9.84
CA THR A 175 -8.10 13.45 -9.16
C THR A 175 -7.35 14.30 -10.16
N ALA A 176 -7.64 15.59 -10.21
CA ALA A 176 -7.04 16.56 -11.11
C ALA A 176 -6.44 17.72 -10.34
N TYR A 177 -5.39 18.33 -10.90
CA TYR A 177 -4.64 19.44 -10.32
C TYR A 177 -4.61 20.62 -11.28
N ILE A 178 -4.83 21.81 -10.73
CA ILE A 178 -4.93 23.10 -11.44
C ILE A 178 -4.23 24.18 -10.61
N GLY A 179 -3.87 25.29 -11.23
CA GLY A 179 -3.34 26.45 -10.51
C GLY A 179 -4.32 26.99 -9.47
N PHE A 180 -3.81 27.43 -8.32
CA PHE A 180 -4.65 27.85 -7.20
C PHE A 180 -5.58 29.02 -7.55
N ASP A 181 -5.09 30.02 -8.28
CA ASP A 181 -5.91 31.19 -8.68
C ASP A 181 -7.09 30.78 -9.56
N GLU A 182 -6.92 29.85 -10.43
CA GLU A 182 -7.96 29.31 -11.29
C GLU A 182 -8.95 28.44 -10.49
N TRP A 183 -8.46 27.67 -9.55
CA TRP A 183 -9.31 26.91 -8.61
C TRP A 183 -10.21 27.86 -7.81
N VAL A 184 -9.68 29.00 -7.34
CA VAL A 184 -10.47 30.06 -6.66
C VAL A 184 -11.57 30.58 -7.58
N ALA A 185 -11.26 30.88 -8.84
CA ALA A 185 -12.25 31.33 -9.81
C ALA A 185 -13.37 30.30 -10.05
N ILE A 186 -13.00 29.00 -10.14
CA ILE A 186 -13.97 27.90 -10.23
C ILE A 186 -14.83 27.82 -8.97
N PHE A 187 -14.21 27.93 -7.79
CA PHE A 187 -14.94 27.89 -6.52
C PHE A 187 -16.01 29.02 -6.46
N GLU A 188 -15.67 30.24 -6.86
CA GLU A 188 -16.60 31.37 -6.87
C GLU A 188 -17.77 31.17 -7.84
N ILE A 189 -17.54 30.48 -8.98
CA ILE A 189 -18.58 30.14 -9.95
C ILE A 189 -19.52 29.07 -9.39
N GLU A 190 -18.96 28.01 -8.81
CA GLU A 190 -19.73 26.86 -8.28
C GLU A 190 -20.48 27.21 -6.99
N PHE A 191 -19.95 28.12 -6.16
CA PHE A 191 -20.51 28.50 -4.86
C PHE A 191 -20.74 30.03 -4.77
N PRO A 192 -21.61 30.59 -5.61
CA PRO A 192 -21.84 32.02 -5.66
C PRO A 192 -22.40 32.53 -4.33
N GLY A 193 -21.82 33.64 -3.85
CA GLY A 193 -22.26 34.31 -2.60
C GLY A 193 -21.56 33.78 -1.35
N THR A 194 -20.59 32.92 -1.46
CA THR A 194 -19.71 32.54 -0.35
C THR A 194 -18.82 33.76 0.00
N PRO A 195 -18.81 34.21 1.25
CA PRO A 195 -18.12 35.44 1.61
C PRO A 195 -16.58 35.35 1.55
N MET A 196 -16.05 34.12 1.55
CA MET A 196 -14.62 33.84 1.52
C MET A 196 -14.41 32.47 0.92
N VAL A 197 -13.39 32.32 0.09
CA VAL A 197 -12.95 31.01 -0.43
C VAL A 197 -12.09 30.34 0.63
N PRO A 198 -12.56 29.28 1.29
CA PRO A 198 -11.78 28.61 2.34
C PRO A 198 -10.72 27.71 1.72
N LEU A 199 -9.56 27.62 2.37
CA LEU A 199 -8.54 26.64 2.02
C LEU A 199 -8.86 25.30 2.69
N SER A 200 -8.52 24.21 2.01
CA SER A 200 -8.57 22.89 2.60
C SER A 200 -7.33 22.60 3.45
N LEU A 201 -6.16 23.04 2.98
CA LEU A 201 -4.86 22.85 3.63
C LEU A 201 -3.96 24.05 3.38
N VAL A 202 -2.90 24.17 4.20
CA VAL A 202 -1.68 24.89 3.81
C VAL A 202 -0.56 23.86 3.67
N GLY A 203 0.04 23.79 2.49
CA GLY A 203 1.23 23.02 2.22
C GLY A 203 2.48 23.78 2.68
N VAL A 204 3.43 23.09 3.33
CA VAL A 204 4.63 23.72 3.89
C VAL A 204 5.87 22.94 3.47
N GLU A 205 6.89 23.69 3.07
CA GLU A 205 8.25 23.19 2.84
C GLU A 205 9.15 23.65 4.00
N PRO A 206 9.80 22.74 4.75
CA PRO A 206 10.73 23.07 5.82
C PRO A 206 12.03 23.71 5.30
N GLU A 207 12.69 24.53 6.12
CA GLU A 207 14.08 24.95 5.86
C GLU A 207 15.02 23.72 5.85
N PRO A 208 16.12 23.79 5.09
CA PRO A 208 17.07 22.68 5.01
C PRO A 208 17.59 22.24 6.37
N GLY A 209 17.34 20.97 6.73
CA GLY A 209 17.75 20.38 8.00
C GLY A 209 16.74 20.44 9.13
N GLU A 210 15.60 21.10 8.93
CA GLU A 210 14.47 21.03 9.87
C GLU A 210 13.78 19.65 9.80
N ASN A 211 13.30 19.20 10.96
CA ASN A 211 12.49 17.98 11.03
C ASN A 211 11.02 18.34 10.76
N PRO A 212 10.35 17.73 9.77
CA PRO A 212 8.97 18.07 9.43
C PRO A 212 7.96 17.86 10.58
N ALA A 213 8.16 16.84 11.41
CA ALA A 213 7.29 16.57 12.57
C ALA A 213 7.43 17.66 13.64
N ASP A 214 8.68 18.06 13.97
CA ASP A 214 8.96 19.12 14.95
C ASP A 214 8.44 20.48 14.44
N LEU A 215 8.53 20.71 13.12
CA LEU A 215 7.98 21.91 12.49
C LEU A 215 6.45 21.92 12.54
N GLY A 216 5.79 20.79 12.30
CA GLY A 216 4.33 20.65 12.43
C GLY A 216 3.84 21.00 13.84
N ASP A 217 4.51 20.48 14.87
CA ASP A 217 4.22 20.79 16.28
C ASP A 217 4.44 22.27 16.59
N ARG A 218 5.48 22.88 16.01
CA ARG A 218 5.78 24.31 16.16
C ARG A 218 4.70 25.18 15.53
N ILE A 219 4.26 24.85 14.31
CA ILE A 219 3.16 25.54 13.63
C ILE A 219 1.87 25.43 14.44
N THR A 220 1.52 24.24 14.92
CA THR A 220 0.36 24.02 15.79
C THR A 220 0.39 24.87 17.05
N SER A 221 1.58 25.09 17.62
CA SER A 221 1.74 25.89 18.84
C SER A 221 1.75 27.38 18.58
N ALA A 222 2.21 27.82 17.41
CA ALA A 222 2.41 29.24 17.07
C ALA A 222 1.17 29.88 16.43
N VAL A 223 0.40 29.13 15.64
CA VAL A 223 -0.76 29.62 14.90
C VAL A 223 -2.03 29.04 15.51
N ALA A 224 -2.96 29.91 15.91
CA ALA A 224 -4.20 29.46 16.55
C ALA A 224 -5.18 28.86 15.52
N GLY A 225 -5.88 27.80 15.92
CA GLY A 225 -6.92 27.17 15.12
C GLY A 225 -6.40 26.23 14.02
N VAL A 226 -5.11 25.88 14.06
CA VAL A 226 -4.51 24.96 13.09
C VAL A 226 -3.82 23.77 13.75
N GLU A 227 -3.72 22.68 13.02
CA GLU A 227 -2.93 21.49 13.34
C GLU A 227 -1.98 21.18 12.18
N GLY A 228 -0.67 21.32 12.42
CA GLY A 228 0.40 20.96 11.47
C GLY A 228 0.85 19.53 11.68
N LEU A 229 0.91 18.75 10.62
CA LEU A 229 1.34 17.35 10.65
C LEU A 229 2.39 17.12 9.56
N ASP A 230 3.42 16.34 9.84
CA ASP A 230 4.24 15.83 8.77
C ASP A 230 3.38 14.94 7.83
N ARG A 231 3.81 14.79 6.59
CA ARG A 231 3.08 14.09 5.54
C ARG A 231 2.68 12.65 5.93
N ALA A 232 3.57 11.92 6.58
CA ALA A 232 3.31 10.54 6.98
C ALA A 232 2.26 10.48 8.11
N ALA A 233 2.33 11.38 9.08
CA ALA A 233 1.34 11.50 10.15
C ALA A 233 -0.01 11.97 9.60
N ALA A 234 -0.03 12.91 8.65
CA ALA A 234 -1.24 13.38 7.97
C ALA A 234 -1.95 12.23 7.23
N ALA A 235 -1.21 11.45 6.45
CA ALA A 235 -1.72 10.29 5.76
C ALA A 235 -2.27 9.21 6.72
N ALA A 236 -1.52 8.87 7.78
CA ALA A 236 -1.94 7.88 8.77
C ALA A 236 -3.17 8.33 9.59
N ALA A 237 -3.31 9.65 9.80
CA ALA A 237 -4.39 10.25 10.59
C ALA A 237 -5.65 10.55 9.76
N ALA A 238 -5.60 10.44 8.44
CA ALA A 238 -6.76 10.68 7.58
C ALA A 238 -7.95 9.80 7.97
N PRO A 239 -9.18 10.34 7.97
CA PRO A 239 -10.36 9.62 8.41
C PRO A 239 -10.58 8.31 7.66
N GLY A 240 -10.78 7.22 8.39
CA GLY A 240 -10.99 5.88 7.81
C GLY A 240 -9.73 5.06 7.58
N VAL A 241 -8.56 5.68 7.41
CA VAL A 241 -7.28 4.99 7.12
C VAL A 241 -6.93 3.98 8.21
N ALA A 242 -7.02 4.37 9.48
CA ALA A 242 -6.74 3.48 10.60
C ALA A 242 -7.65 2.24 10.59
N SER A 243 -8.95 2.40 10.29
CA SER A 243 -9.91 1.29 10.25
C SER A 243 -9.65 0.36 9.06
N ILE A 244 -9.33 0.93 7.90
CA ILE A 244 -8.98 0.17 6.69
C ILE A 244 -7.70 -0.62 6.95
N SER A 245 -6.63 0.05 7.38
CA SER A 245 -5.33 -0.57 7.67
C SER A 245 -5.43 -1.67 8.73
N GLN A 246 -6.20 -1.46 9.81
CA GLN A 246 -6.42 -2.46 10.84
C GLN A 246 -7.18 -3.68 10.29
N SER A 247 -8.18 -3.47 9.45
CA SER A 247 -8.95 -4.54 8.83
C SER A 247 -8.06 -5.40 7.93
N PHE A 248 -7.25 -4.78 7.07
CA PHE A 248 -6.29 -5.50 6.23
C PHE A 248 -5.22 -6.19 7.05
N ALA A 249 -4.66 -5.55 8.09
CA ALA A 249 -3.66 -6.16 8.97
C ALA A 249 -4.20 -7.42 9.65
N LEU A 250 -5.46 -7.42 10.08
CA LEU A 250 -6.11 -8.61 10.65
C LEU A 250 -6.27 -9.72 9.61
N ILE A 251 -6.75 -9.40 8.40
CA ILE A 251 -6.94 -10.38 7.32
C ILE A 251 -5.60 -10.98 6.91
N VAL A 252 -4.59 -10.15 6.68
CA VAL A 252 -3.23 -10.57 6.33
C VAL A 252 -2.61 -11.40 7.46
N GLY A 253 -2.77 -10.98 8.73
CA GLY A 253 -2.29 -11.70 9.89
C GLY A 253 -2.92 -13.08 10.05
N ILE A 254 -4.24 -13.20 9.87
CA ILE A 254 -4.94 -14.49 9.90
C ILE A 254 -4.47 -15.37 8.73
N THR A 255 -4.39 -14.80 7.53
CA THR A 255 -3.91 -15.53 6.34
C THR A 255 -2.49 -16.04 6.55
N PHE A 256 -1.59 -15.21 7.10
CA PHE A 256 -0.24 -15.61 7.44
C PHE A 256 -0.21 -16.77 8.45
N ALA A 257 -1.03 -16.69 9.51
CA ALA A 257 -1.14 -17.77 10.49
C ALA A 257 -1.62 -19.07 9.85
N VAL A 258 -2.59 -19.00 8.92
CA VAL A 258 -3.07 -20.16 8.16
C VAL A 258 -1.96 -20.74 7.29
N VAL A 259 -1.17 -19.92 6.59
CA VAL A 259 -0.02 -20.37 5.79
C VAL A 259 0.95 -21.18 6.65
N VAL A 260 1.38 -20.60 7.79
CA VAL A 260 2.33 -21.24 8.71
C VAL A 260 1.76 -22.56 9.26
N LEU A 261 0.48 -22.56 9.63
CA LEU A 261 -0.20 -23.74 10.16
C LEU A 261 -0.31 -24.86 9.11
N VAL A 262 -0.70 -24.52 7.87
CA VAL A 262 -0.80 -25.49 6.77
C VAL A 262 0.56 -26.08 6.44
N VAL A 263 1.59 -25.24 6.32
CA VAL A 263 2.97 -25.71 6.10
C VAL A 263 3.42 -26.59 7.27
N GLY A 264 3.16 -26.19 8.51
CA GLY A 264 3.49 -26.96 9.71
C GLY A 264 2.81 -28.33 9.75
N PHE A 265 1.51 -28.38 9.53
CA PHE A 265 0.76 -29.67 9.46
C PHE A 265 1.27 -30.55 8.34
N PHE A 266 1.58 -29.98 7.21
CA PHE A 266 2.10 -30.71 6.10
C PHE A 266 3.43 -31.40 6.44
N PHE A 267 4.37 -30.67 7.04
CA PHE A 267 5.64 -31.26 7.47
C PHE A 267 5.47 -32.25 8.63
N LEU A 268 4.48 -32.07 9.50
CA LEU A 268 4.12 -33.09 10.50
C LEU A 268 3.71 -34.41 9.83
N ILE A 269 2.82 -34.35 8.84
CA ILE A 269 2.36 -35.52 8.10
C ILE A 269 3.54 -36.22 7.37
N LEU A 270 4.38 -35.44 6.68
CA LEU A 270 5.58 -35.97 6.02
C LEU A 270 6.53 -36.65 7.01
N THR A 271 6.73 -36.06 8.17
CA THR A 271 7.60 -36.61 9.21
C THR A 271 7.06 -37.91 9.74
N ILE A 272 5.76 -38.00 10.03
CA ILE A 272 5.09 -39.22 10.49
C ILE A 272 5.23 -40.33 9.44
N GLN A 273 5.03 -40.05 8.16
CA GLN A 273 5.16 -41.04 7.07
C GLN A 273 6.59 -41.56 6.91
N LYS A 274 7.60 -40.76 7.25
CA LYS A 274 9.00 -41.10 7.17
C LYS A 274 9.57 -41.72 8.47
N LEU A 275 8.75 -41.86 9.52
CA LEU A 275 9.20 -42.36 10.82
C LEU A 275 9.90 -43.69 10.71
N ARG A 276 9.37 -44.67 9.93
CA ARG A 276 9.99 -45.95 9.67
C ARG A 276 11.37 -45.83 9.02
N SER A 277 11.54 -44.98 8.05
CA SER A 277 12.83 -44.72 7.41
C SER A 277 13.81 -44.03 8.37
N PHE A 278 13.32 -43.16 9.23
CA PHE A 278 14.13 -42.46 10.23
C PHE A 278 14.61 -43.41 11.34
N THR A 279 13.79 -44.35 11.80
CA THR A 279 14.21 -45.39 12.77
C THR A 279 15.29 -46.27 12.19
N THR A 280 15.20 -46.71 10.93
CA THR A 280 16.23 -47.47 10.25
C THR A 280 17.54 -46.67 10.12
N LEU A 281 17.48 -45.40 9.74
CA LEU A 281 18.65 -44.54 9.64
C LEU A 281 19.33 -44.31 11.02
N ARG A 282 18.55 -44.18 12.09
CA ARG A 282 19.09 -44.08 13.47
C ARG A 282 19.77 -45.37 13.91
N ALA A 283 19.23 -46.52 13.53
CA ALA A 283 19.83 -47.79 13.84
C ALA A 283 21.20 -47.97 13.16
N ILE A 284 21.45 -47.33 12.02
CA ILE A 284 22.72 -47.30 11.29
C ILE A 284 23.63 -46.14 11.73
N GLY A 285 23.22 -45.33 12.77
CA GLY A 285 24.08 -44.31 13.36
C GLY A 285 23.81 -42.88 12.87
N ALA A 286 22.72 -42.61 12.12
CA ALA A 286 22.40 -41.26 11.71
C ALA A 286 21.93 -40.40 12.91
N GLY A 287 22.61 -39.28 13.15
CA GLY A 287 22.26 -38.32 14.22
C GLY A 287 20.96 -37.57 13.95
N THR A 288 20.28 -37.11 15.01
CA THR A 288 19.05 -36.31 14.95
C THR A 288 19.23 -35.02 14.15
N GLY A 289 20.44 -34.43 14.15
CA GLY A 289 20.79 -33.25 13.36
C GLY A 289 20.72 -33.46 11.85
N TYR A 290 21.06 -34.65 11.38
CA TYR A 290 20.96 -35.03 9.96
C TYR A 290 19.49 -35.09 9.48
N LEU A 291 18.61 -35.62 10.34
CA LEU A 291 17.17 -35.69 10.05
C LEU A 291 16.53 -34.29 10.03
N ALA A 292 16.90 -33.46 11.00
CA ALA A 292 16.44 -32.06 11.07
C ALA A 292 16.89 -31.25 9.84
N SER A 293 18.16 -31.38 9.45
CA SER A 293 18.69 -30.68 8.26
C SER A 293 17.99 -31.11 6.96
N SER A 294 17.66 -32.39 6.82
CA SER A 294 16.92 -32.92 5.67
C SER A 294 15.50 -32.30 5.56
N LEU A 295 14.82 -32.09 6.70
CA LEU A 295 13.50 -31.47 6.74
C LEU A 295 13.59 -29.97 6.46
N ILE A 296 14.57 -29.27 7.04
CA ILE A 296 14.78 -27.84 6.77
C ILE A 296 15.00 -27.62 5.27
N VAL A 297 15.82 -28.40 4.61
CA VAL A 297 16.04 -28.30 3.15
C VAL A 297 14.73 -28.50 2.38
N GLN A 298 13.87 -29.43 2.79
CA GLN A 298 12.58 -29.65 2.14
C GLN A 298 11.63 -28.45 2.35
N ILE A 299 11.61 -27.86 3.57
CA ILE A 299 10.85 -26.62 3.86
C ILE A 299 11.32 -25.48 2.95
N VAL A 300 12.63 -25.24 2.91
CA VAL A 300 13.24 -24.19 2.10
C VAL A 300 12.86 -24.34 0.62
N VAL A 301 13.06 -25.53 0.07
CA VAL A 301 12.73 -25.80 -1.34
C VAL A 301 11.23 -25.60 -1.61
N LEU A 302 10.36 -26.08 -0.71
CA LEU A 302 8.92 -25.94 -0.87
C LEU A 302 8.46 -24.50 -0.81
N VAL A 303 8.94 -23.74 0.17
CA VAL A 303 8.58 -22.31 0.33
C VAL A 303 9.12 -21.50 -0.85
N LEU A 304 10.35 -21.73 -1.29
CA LEU A 304 10.91 -21.01 -2.45
C LEU A 304 10.17 -21.33 -3.75
N LEU A 305 9.83 -22.60 -4.00
CA LEU A 305 9.00 -22.97 -5.15
C LEU A 305 7.60 -22.36 -5.04
N GLY A 306 7.00 -22.39 -3.86
CA GLY A 306 5.72 -21.75 -3.58
C GLY A 306 5.76 -20.25 -3.82
N SER A 307 6.78 -19.55 -3.32
CA SER A 307 6.96 -18.11 -3.54
C SER A 307 7.18 -17.76 -5.02
N MET A 308 7.92 -18.60 -5.74
CA MET A 308 8.09 -18.41 -7.19
C MET A 308 6.76 -18.54 -7.94
N LEU A 309 5.95 -19.55 -7.59
CA LEU A 309 4.61 -19.71 -8.17
C LEU A 309 3.68 -18.56 -7.78
N ALA A 310 3.75 -18.11 -6.54
CA ALA A 310 2.97 -16.98 -6.02
C ALA A 310 3.31 -15.67 -6.77
N THR A 311 4.60 -15.39 -6.93
CA THR A 311 5.07 -14.19 -7.67
C THR A 311 4.68 -14.26 -9.14
N ALA A 312 4.80 -15.42 -9.76
CA ALA A 312 4.33 -15.62 -11.13
C ALA A 312 2.81 -15.42 -11.25
N GLY A 313 2.03 -15.92 -10.28
CA GLY A 313 0.59 -15.69 -10.20
C GLY A 313 0.24 -14.20 -10.02
N LEU A 314 0.97 -13.50 -9.17
CA LEU A 314 0.79 -12.06 -8.97
C LEU A 314 1.13 -11.29 -10.26
N TRP A 315 2.24 -11.64 -10.92
CA TRP A 315 2.60 -11.05 -12.20
C TRP A 315 1.53 -11.28 -13.28
N VAL A 316 0.93 -12.48 -13.33
CA VAL A 316 -0.21 -12.74 -14.24
C VAL A 316 -1.42 -11.88 -13.86
N ALA A 317 -1.66 -11.65 -12.57
CA ALA A 317 -2.74 -10.77 -12.12
C ALA A 317 -2.52 -9.30 -12.55
N THR A 318 -1.27 -8.82 -12.62
CA THR A 318 -0.98 -7.46 -13.13
C THR A 318 -1.32 -7.30 -14.61
N LEU A 319 -1.31 -8.36 -15.42
CA LEU A 319 -1.72 -8.31 -16.82
C LEU A 319 -3.22 -8.05 -17.01
N GLY A 320 -4.02 -8.28 -15.99
CA GLY A 320 -5.47 -8.03 -15.98
C GLY A 320 -5.87 -6.84 -15.10
N SER A 321 -4.90 -6.13 -14.50
CA SER A 321 -5.19 -4.92 -13.73
C SER A 321 -5.47 -3.74 -14.66
N SER A 322 -6.32 -2.82 -14.20
CA SER A 322 -6.60 -1.56 -14.89
C SER A 322 -5.72 -0.44 -14.33
N ALA A 323 -5.59 0.68 -15.05
CA ALA A 323 -4.91 1.87 -14.54
C ALA A 323 -5.63 2.41 -13.29
N SER A 324 -6.96 2.34 -13.24
CA SER A 324 -7.77 2.74 -12.07
C SER A 324 -7.50 1.89 -10.82
N PHE A 325 -6.93 0.70 -10.99
CA PHE A 325 -6.58 -0.21 -9.90
C PHE A 325 -5.28 -0.95 -10.20
N PRO A 326 -4.15 -0.25 -10.17
CA PRO A 326 -2.85 -0.81 -10.55
C PRO A 326 -2.38 -1.84 -9.51
N LEU A 327 -2.25 -3.10 -9.92
CA LEU A 327 -1.57 -4.11 -9.13
C LEU A 327 -0.09 -4.10 -9.49
N THR A 328 0.75 -3.81 -8.53
CA THR A 328 2.21 -3.78 -8.72
C THR A 328 2.89 -4.95 -8.02
N VAL A 329 3.96 -5.47 -8.60
CA VAL A 329 4.79 -6.50 -7.96
C VAL A 329 5.96 -5.83 -7.27
N ASP A 330 5.81 -5.57 -5.97
CA ASP A 330 6.91 -5.07 -5.15
C ASP A 330 7.86 -6.22 -4.76
N ALA A 331 9.08 -6.17 -5.28
CA ALA A 331 10.12 -7.15 -4.98
C ALA A 331 10.49 -7.19 -3.49
N THR A 332 10.41 -6.05 -2.80
CA THR A 332 10.71 -5.95 -1.37
C THR A 332 9.64 -6.68 -0.56
N LEU A 333 8.36 -6.46 -0.88
CA LEU A 333 7.23 -7.16 -0.28
C LEU A 333 7.34 -8.67 -0.48
N VAL A 334 7.61 -9.11 -1.71
CA VAL A 334 7.82 -10.54 -2.05
C VAL A 334 8.94 -11.14 -1.20
N ALA A 335 10.08 -10.44 -1.09
CA ALA A 335 11.21 -10.91 -0.28
C ALA A 335 10.86 -11.01 1.21
N VAL A 336 10.24 -9.97 1.78
CA VAL A 336 9.85 -9.93 3.20
C VAL A 336 8.85 -11.04 3.52
N VAL A 337 7.80 -11.20 2.72
CA VAL A 337 6.78 -12.26 2.92
C VAL A 337 7.42 -13.64 2.79
N THR A 338 8.27 -13.87 1.77
CA THR A 338 8.96 -15.14 1.59
C THR A 338 9.86 -15.49 2.78
N VAL A 339 10.65 -14.53 3.26
CA VAL A 339 11.53 -14.71 4.43
C VAL A 339 10.70 -14.97 5.68
N ALA A 340 9.63 -14.22 5.92
CA ALA A 340 8.75 -14.43 7.06
C ALA A 340 8.12 -15.82 7.05
N VAL A 341 7.51 -16.24 5.92
CA VAL A 341 6.93 -17.59 5.77
C VAL A 341 7.99 -18.65 5.98
N LEU A 342 9.18 -18.48 5.45
CA LEU A 342 10.29 -19.44 5.57
C LEU A 342 10.74 -19.59 7.04
N VAL A 343 10.96 -18.49 7.75
CA VAL A 343 11.39 -18.51 9.15
C VAL A 343 10.34 -19.21 10.03
N PHE A 344 9.08 -18.80 9.92
CA PHE A 344 8.00 -19.38 10.73
C PHE A 344 7.72 -20.84 10.34
N SER A 345 7.84 -21.23 9.08
CA SER A 345 7.71 -22.60 8.63
C SER A 345 8.83 -23.49 9.17
N ILE A 346 10.06 -22.99 9.21
CA ILE A 346 11.19 -23.71 9.83
C ILE A 346 10.94 -23.88 11.33
N LEU A 347 10.51 -22.85 12.04
CA LEU A 347 10.18 -22.91 13.46
C LEU A 347 9.07 -23.95 13.73
N ALA A 348 7.98 -23.91 12.95
CA ALA A 348 6.89 -24.89 13.03
C ALA A 348 7.37 -26.33 12.77
N GLY A 349 8.23 -26.53 11.75
CA GLY A 349 8.85 -27.81 11.43
C GLY A 349 9.75 -28.35 12.55
N LEU A 350 10.57 -27.49 13.15
CA LEU A 350 11.44 -27.85 14.27
C LEU A 350 10.65 -28.22 15.53
N LEU A 351 9.56 -27.50 15.83
CA LEU A 351 8.66 -27.83 16.94
C LEU A 351 7.99 -29.20 16.73
N SER A 352 7.62 -29.53 15.49
CA SER A 352 7.07 -30.82 15.12
C SER A 352 8.06 -31.97 15.38
N ILE A 353 9.34 -31.77 15.03
CA ILE A 353 10.39 -32.75 15.27
C ILE A 353 10.61 -32.99 16.78
N ARG A 354 10.63 -31.94 17.59
CA ARG A 354 10.83 -32.01 19.03
C ARG A 354 9.78 -32.89 19.73
N ARG A 355 8.54 -32.85 19.27
CA ARG A 355 7.46 -33.73 19.81
C ARG A 355 7.67 -35.18 19.45
N ILE A 356 8.19 -35.51 18.26
CA ILE A 356 8.38 -36.87 17.77
C ILE A 356 9.63 -37.52 18.38
N THR A 357 10.68 -36.77 18.63
CA THR A 357 11.92 -37.30 19.26
C THR A 357 11.75 -37.61 20.74
N LYS A 358 10.70 -37.14 21.41
CA LYS A 358 10.35 -37.52 22.79
C LYS A 358 9.59 -38.85 22.92
N VAL A 359 9.11 -39.42 21.81
CA VAL A 359 8.51 -40.78 21.82
C VAL A 359 9.63 -41.81 21.87
N GLU A 360 9.71 -42.56 22.97
CA GLU A 360 10.73 -43.58 23.16
C GLU A 360 10.65 -44.66 22.07
N PRO A 361 11.81 -45.13 21.54
CA PRO A 361 11.83 -46.17 20.52
C PRO A 361 11.18 -47.51 20.97
N ALA A 362 11.07 -47.72 22.28
CA ALA A 362 10.49 -48.91 22.87
C ALA A 362 8.95 -49.02 22.73
N GLU A 363 8.24 -47.87 22.64
CA GLU A 363 6.78 -47.85 22.42
C GLU A 363 6.41 -48.11 20.95
N ALA A 364 7.24 -47.68 20.02
CA ALA A 364 7.06 -47.93 18.59
C ALA A 364 7.22 -49.43 18.21
N ALA A 365 7.93 -50.20 19.01
CA ALA A 365 8.11 -51.64 18.83
C ALA A 365 6.96 -52.48 19.44
N ARG A 366 6.20 -51.96 20.39
CA ARG A 366 5.07 -52.65 21.06
C ARG A 366 3.72 -52.53 20.34
N GLY A 367 3.61 -51.66 19.34
CA GLY A 367 2.37 -51.40 18.57
C GLY A 367 2.19 -52.32 17.35
N ILE A 368 2.89 -53.45 17.28
CA ILE A 368 2.73 -54.46 16.23
C ILE A 368 2.28 -55.73 16.89
N ASN A 369 1.02 -55.83 17.22
CA ASN A 369 0.26 -57.07 17.33
C ASN A 369 -1.17 -56.79 16.85
#